data_143e9ee046367814cd5c359f7c8f330b
#
_entry.id   143e9ee046367814cd5c359f7c8f330b
#
_cell.length_a   1.000
_cell.length_b   1.000
_cell.length_c   1.000
_cell.angle_alpha   90.00
_cell.angle_beta   90.00
_cell.angle_gamma   90.00
#
_symmetry.space_group_name_H-M   'P 1'
#
loop_
_entity.id
_entity.type
_entity.pdbx_description
1 polymer ?
#
loop_
_entity_poly.entity_id
_entity_poly.type
_entity_poly.pdbx_seq_one_letter_code
_entity_poly.pdbx_strand_id
1 'polypeptide(L)'
;MQAFHSNWTRPFFIRNPHMEYRIEPFELLTTALSALEWRRENGSIRMICDTPAKRYYESLGLCFLWDDGVYPLLDTMPEDINATAFWAAGKLYALSAVPSPCVMLDTDFICWKSISNLLDGPDTAAIHREDITPSIYPEQTAFAKTEGFPLDSFDWTVQPFNTALAYFGNDEFRRYYTDTAIRFMRCSPDADDTLTYMVFAEQRLLSMCAEKKHARAAALSDLPALFGGAQNGYFTHIWGFKQQMRENPELYEDFCRRCAARLQKDFPEESKTIANIAELSPFFA
;
A
#
# COMPACT_ATOMS: atom_id res chain seq x y z
N MET A 1 -4.68 -11.95 -12.56
CA MET A 1 -3.51 -11.80 -11.67
C MET A 1 -4.01 -11.59 -10.25
N GLN A 2 -3.32 -12.14 -9.25
CA GLN A 2 -3.74 -11.99 -7.87
C GLN A 2 -3.11 -10.76 -7.23
N ALA A 3 -3.94 -9.91 -6.58
CA ALA A 3 -3.46 -8.82 -5.75
C ALA A 3 -3.87 -8.99 -4.29
N PHE A 4 -3.27 -8.18 -3.43
CA PHE A 4 -3.75 -8.03 -2.06
C PHE A 4 -3.65 -6.58 -1.60
N HIS A 5 -4.65 -6.18 -0.82
CA HIS A 5 -4.58 -5.06 0.10
C HIS A 5 -4.10 -5.52 1.48
N SER A 6 -3.53 -4.62 2.25
CA SER A 6 -3.22 -4.92 3.65
C SER A 6 -3.72 -3.83 4.59
N ASN A 7 -4.15 -4.24 5.78
CA ASN A 7 -4.58 -3.32 6.82
C ASN A 7 -4.19 -3.84 8.20
N TRP A 8 -3.26 -3.14 8.85
CA TRP A 8 -2.75 -3.44 10.17
C TRP A 8 -3.10 -2.34 11.15
N THR A 9 -3.93 -2.65 12.15
CA THR A 9 -4.53 -1.65 13.03
C THR A 9 -3.66 -1.27 14.24
N ARG A 10 -2.61 -2.03 14.57
CA ARG A 10 -1.74 -1.72 15.73
C ARG A 10 -1.21 -0.27 15.72
N PRO A 11 -0.74 0.29 14.58
CA PRO A 11 -0.31 1.71 14.53
C PRO A 11 -1.42 2.70 14.88
N PHE A 12 -2.67 2.38 14.53
CA PHE A 12 -3.82 3.20 14.91
C PHE A 12 -4.04 3.18 16.43
N PHE A 13 -4.06 2.00 17.04
CA PHE A 13 -4.31 1.87 18.49
C PHE A 13 -3.16 2.43 19.35
N ILE A 14 -1.92 2.40 18.88
CA ILE A 14 -0.81 3.07 19.58
C ILE A 14 -1.03 4.59 19.62
N ARG A 15 -1.48 5.17 18.51
CA ARG A 15 -1.76 6.62 18.43
C ARG A 15 -3.08 7.01 19.12
N ASN A 16 -4.03 6.08 19.20
CA ASN A 16 -5.40 6.31 19.66
C ASN A 16 -5.85 5.20 20.62
N PRO A 17 -5.23 5.05 21.82
CA PRO A 17 -5.41 3.87 22.67
C PRO A 17 -6.81 3.65 23.24
N HIS A 18 -7.70 4.66 23.15
CA HIS A 18 -9.06 4.61 23.69
C HIS A 18 -10.14 4.80 22.62
N MET A 19 -9.75 4.81 21.34
CA MET A 19 -10.69 4.98 20.23
C MET A 19 -11.06 3.64 19.62
N GLU A 20 -12.28 3.53 19.13
CA GLU A 20 -12.65 2.46 18.21
C GLU A 20 -11.94 2.63 16.87
N TYR A 21 -11.57 1.52 16.24
CA TYR A 21 -10.95 1.54 14.93
C TYR A 21 -11.93 2.06 13.89
N ARG A 22 -11.49 3.02 13.11
CA ARG A 22 -12.27 3.56 11.98
C ARG A 22 -11.34 4.07 10.87
N ILE A 23 -11.87 4.02 9.67
CA ILE A 23 -11.24 4.54 8.44
C ILE A 23 -12.05 5.75 7.98
N GLU A 24 -11.39 6.78 7.49
CA GLU A 24 -12.07 7.98 6.99
C GLU A 24 -12.91 7.66 5.74
N PRO A 25 -14.06 8.34 5.54
CA PRO A 25 -14.93 8.12 4.38
C PRO A 25 -14.22 8.10 3.03
N PHE A 26 -13.33 9.06 2.77
CA PHE A 26 -12.59 9.08 1.50
C PHE A 26 -11.69 7.85 1.33
N GLU A 27 -11.08 7.34 2.40
CA GLU A 27 -10.23 6.15 2.35
C GLU A 27 -11.07 4.87 2.13
N LEU A 28 -12.29 4.78 2.71
CA LEU A 28 -13.21 3.68 2.44
C LEU A 28 -13.67 3.69 0.97
N LEU A 29 -14.03 4.86 0.43
CA LEU A 29 -14.46 5.00 -0.95
C LEU A 29 -13.34 4.65 -1.95
N THR A 30 -12.11 5.06 -1.65
CA THR A 30 -10.96 4.71 -2.49
C THR A 30 -10.57 3.25 -2.38
N THR A 31 -10.67 2.66 -1.19
CA THR A 31 -10.49 1.21 -0.98
C THR A 31 -11.50 0.41 -1.81
N ALA A 32 -12.77 0.85 -1.82
CA ALA A 32 -13.81 0.20 -2.63
C ALA A 32 -13.50 0.30 -4.13
N LEU A 33 -13.16 1.51 -4.63
CA LEU A 33 -12.75 1.69 -6.02
C LEU A 33 -11.50 0.87 -6.37
N SER A 34 -10.49 0.88 -5.51
CA SER A 34 -9.25 0.12 -5.73
C SER A 34 -9.53 -1.37 -5.89
N ALA A 35 -10.31 -1.96 -4.97
CA ALA A 35 -10.63 -3.38 -5.02
C ALA A 35 -11.51 -3.74 -6.23
N LEU A 36 -12.57 -2.99 -6.48
CA LEU A 36 -13.53 -3.29 -7.54
C LEU A 36 -12.94 -3.08 -8.94
N GLU A 37 -12.16 -2.01 -9.14
CA GLU A 37 -11.46 -1.76 -10.40
C GLU A 37 -10.38 -2.81 -10.67
N TRP A 38 -9.64 -3.22 -9.63
CA TRP A 38 -8.69 -4.31 -9.78
C TRP A 38 -9.36 -5.60 -10.23
N ARG A 39 -10.47 -5.99 -9.60
CA ARG A 39 -11.23 -7.19 -9.95
C ARG A 39 -11.77 -7.13 -11.38
N ARG A 40 -12.23 -5.98 -11.82
CA ARG A 40 -12.74 -5.79 -13.17
C ARG A 40 -11.68 -5.93 -14.24
N GLU A 41 -10.48 -5.36 -13.99
CA GLU A 41 -9.46 -5.16 -15.02
C GLU A 41 -8.30 -6.18 -14.93
N ASN A 42 -7.96 -6.68 -13.75
CA ASN A 42 -6.70 -7.38 -13.53
C ASN A 42 -6.84 -8.78 -12.89
N GLY A 43 -7.92 -9.09 -12.23
CA GLY A 43 -8.17 -10.39 -11.61
C GLY A 43 -8.52 -10.32 -10.13
N SER A 44 -8.28 -11.39 -9.39
CA SER A 44 -8.71 -11.49 -7.99
C SER A 44 -7.91 -10.61 -7.05
N ILE A 45 -8.55 -10.20 -5.95
CA ILE A 45 -7.91 -9.45 -4.87
C ILE A 45 -8.38 -9.96 -3.51
N ARG A 46 -7.48 -9.99 -2.54
CA ARG A 46 -7.75 -10.32 -1.14
C ARG A 46 -7.39 -9.16 -0.20
N MET A 47 -7.96 -9.18 1.00
CA MET A 47 -7.50 -8.37 2.12
C MET A 47 -6.70 -9.23 3.08
N ILE A 48 -5.50 -8.79 3.43
CA ILE A 48 -4.69 -9.37 4.51
C ILE A 48 -4.61 -8.34 5.62
N CYS A 49 -5.19 -8.65 6.78
CA CYS A 49 -5.33 -7.71 7.87
C CYS A 49 -5.13 -8.39 9.23
N ASP A 50 -5.35 -7.66 10.32
CA ASP A 50 -5.53 -8.21 11.66
C ASP A 50 -7.03 -8.35 12.00
N THR A 51 -7.33 -9.04 13.10
CA THR A 51 -8.71 -9.29 13.54
C THR A 51 -9.53 -8.01 13.76
N PRO A 52 -8.99 -6.91 14.36
CA PRO A 52 -9.77 -5.68 14.48
C PRO A 52 -10.17 -5.07 13.13
N ALA A 53 -9.26 -5.01 12.16
CA ALA A 53 -9.60 -4.54 10.81
C ALA A 53 -10.63 -5.44 10.13
N LYS A 54 -10.51 -6.78 10.25
CA LYS A 54 -11.48 -7.71 9.70
C LYS A 54 -12.88 -7.45 10.26
N ARG A 55 -13.02 -7.37 11.58
CA ARG A 55 -14.30 -7.07 12.26
C ARG A 55 -14.90 -5.74 11.80
N TYR A 56 -14.05 -4.74 11.59
CA TYR A 56 -14.49 -3.44 11.09
C TYR A 56 -15.10 -3.56 9.68
N TYR A 57 -14.43 -4.24 8.73
CA TYR A 57 -14.98 -4.45 7.39
C TYR A 57 -16.24 -5.34 7.41
N GLU A 58 -16.30 -6.35 8.28
CA GLU A 58 -17.49 -7.18 8.49
C GLU A 58 -18.68 -6.35 9.00
N SER A 59 -18.44 -5.45 9.97
CA SER A 59 -19.49 -4.59 10.54
C SER A 59 -20.06 -3.59 9.53
N LEU A 60 -19.26 -3.16 8.56
CA LEU A 60 -19.69 -2.31 7.45
C LEU A 60 -20.28 -3.10 6.27
N GLY A 61 -20.24 -4.44 6.30
CA GLY A 61 -20.66 -5.27 5.17
C GLY A 61 -19.76 -5.18 3.95
N LEU A 62 -18.50 -4.77 4.09
CA LEU A 62 -17.58 -4.50 2.99
C LEU A 62 -16.70 -5.69 2.56
N CYS A 63 -16.82 -6.86 3.19
CA CYS A 63 -15.98 -8.01 2.84
C CYS A 63 -16.14 -8.48 1.38
N PHE A 64 -17.26 -8.17 0.73
CA PHE A 64 -17.49 -8.49 -0.69
C PHE A 64 -16.54 -7.78 -1.66
N LEU A 65 -15.85 -6.72 -1.21
CA LEU A 65 -14.87 -6.01 -2.03
C LEU A 65 -13.72 -6.93 -2.45
N TRP A 66 -13.38 -7.90 -1.61
CA TRP A 66 -12.28 -8.85 -1.84
C TRP A 66 -12.83 -10.24 -2.19
N ASP A 67 -12.91 -10.53 -3.49
CA ASP A 67 -13.44 -11.80 -4.01
C ASP A 67 -12.59 -13.02 -3.63
N ASP A 68 -11.33 -12.81 -3.28
CA ASP A 68 -10.44 -13.86 -2.75
C ASP A 68 -10.35 -13.84 -1.21
N GLY A 69 -11.29 -13.14 -0.53
CA GLY A 69 -11.49 -13.20 0.91
C GLY A 69 -10.73 -12.19 1.75
N VAL A 70 -11.02 -12.20 3.07
CA VAL A 70 -10.44 -11.35 4.10
C VAL A 70 -9.78 -12.22 5.17
N TYR A 71 -8.45 -12.13 5.30
CA TYR A 71 -7.62 -13.03 6.10
C TYR A 71 -6.92 -12.28 7.25
N PRO A 72 -7.16 -12.65 8.53
CA PRO A 72 -6.54 -11.99 9.68
C PRO A 72 -5.11 -12.51 9.95
N LEU A 73 -4.28 -12.60 8.91
CA LEU A 73 -2.91 -13.13 9.01
C LEU A 73 -1.97 -12.21 9.80
N LEU A 74 -2.29 -10.91 9.89
CA LEU A 74 -1.46 -9.94 10.61
C LEU A 74 -1.60 -10.04 12.14
N ASP A 75 -2.50 -10.87 12.65
CA ASP A 75 -2.54 -11.21 14.08
C ASP A 75 -1.24 -11.92 14.54
N THR A 76 -0.54 -12.57 13.61
CA THR A 76 0.72 -13.28 13.89
C THR A 76 1.96 -12.39 13.82
N MET A 77 1.80 -11.10 13.55
CA MET A 77 2.94 -10.18 13.50
C MET A 77 3.64 -10.08 14.86
N PRO A 78 4.99 -10.19 14.88
CA PRO A 78 5.75 -10.10 16.11
C PRO A 78 5.49 -8.81 16.89
N GLU A 79 5.48 -8.91 18.21
CA GLU A 79 5.29 -7.74 19.09
C GLU A 79 6.50 -6.81 19.11
N ASP A 80 7.69 -7.32 18.79
CA ASP A 80 8.97 -6.60 18.76
C ASP A 80 9.11 -5.63 17.57
N ILE A 81 8.16 -5.63 16.62
CA ILE A 81 8.13 -4.63 15.55
C ILE A 81 7.61 -3.30 16.10
N ASN A 82 8.45 -2.27 15.99
CA ASN A 82 8.10 -0.89 16.34
C ASN A 82 7.01 -0.34 15.40
N ALA A 83 5.74 -0.50 15.78
CA ALA A 83 4.61 -0.11 14.94
C ALA A 83 4.44 1.41 14.75
N THR A 84 5.15 2.22 15.53
CA THR A 84 5.18 3.68 15.34
C THR A 84 6.08 4.04 14.16
N ALA A 85 7.30 3.54 14.14
CA ALA A 85 8.25 3.79 13.06
C ALA A 85 7.88 3.01 11.78
N PHE A 86 7.40 1.77 11.94
CA PHE A 86 7.07 0.86 10.83
C PHE A 86 5.55 0.67 10.67
N TRP A 87 4.83 1.77 10.55
CA TRP A 87 3.37 1.80 10.49
C TRP A 87 2.78 1.01 9.29
N ALA A 88 3.52 0.83 8.21
CA ALA A 88 3.12 0.03 7.04
C ALA A 88 3.75 -1.38 7.03
N ALA A 89 4.37 -1.83 8.15
CA ALA A 89 5.00 -3.16 8.22
C ALA A 89 4.04 -4.30 7.85
N GLY A 90 2.74 -4.12 8.11
CA GLY A 90 1.70 -5.08 7.72
C GLY A 90 1.75 -5.45 6.23
N LYS A 91 2.10 -4.52 5.33
CA LYS A 91 2.25 -4.79 3.90
C LYS A 91 3.35 -5.81 3.62
N LEU A 92 4.49 -5.66 4.29
CA LEU A 92 5.66 -6.54 4.11
C LEU A 92 5.41 -7.94 4.70
N TYR A 93 4.74 -8.01 5.85
CA TYR A 93 4.31 -9.29 6.42
C TYR A 93 3.24 -9.97 5.56
N ALA A 94 2.28 -9.22 5.04
CA ALA A 94 1.31 -9.74 4.08
C ALA A 94 2.01 -10.28 2.83
N LEU A 95 2.95 -9.53 2.26
CA LEU A 95 3.73 -9.94 1.10
C LEU A 95 4.54 -11.22 1.37
N SER A 96 5.08 -11.39 2.58
CA SER A 96 5.83 -12.61 2.92
C SER A 96 4.96 -13.87 2.90
N ALA A 97 3.65 -13.73 3.14
CA ALA A 97 2.67 -14.83 3.19
C ALA A 97 2.01 -15.15 1.84
N VAL A 98 2.17 -14.30 0.82
CA VAL A 98 1.53 -14.48 -0.49
C VAL A 98 2.54 -15.02 -1.50
N PRO A 99 2.24 -16.11 -2.25
CA PRO A 99 3.14 -16.61 -3.28
C PRO A 99 3.17 -15.70 -4.51
N SER A 100 4.29 -15.72 -5.24
CA SER A 100 4.39 -15.11 -6.57
C SER A 100 3.72 -15.98 -7.65
N PRO A 101 3.19 -15.38 -8.73
CA PRO A 101 3.14 -13.95 -9.00
C PRO A 101 2.02 -13.25 -8.24
N CYS A 102 2.33 -12.12 -7.63
CA CYS A 102 1.34 -11.32 -6.89
C CYS A 102 1.58 -9.81 -7.01
N VAL A 103 0.56 -9.02 -6.69
CA VAL A 103 0.65 -7.57 -6.60
C VAL A 103 0.27 -7.12 -5.19
N MET A 104 1.18 -6.38 -4.56
CA MET A 104 0.91 -5.58 -3.37
C MET A 104 0.33 -4.24 -3.82
N LEU A 105 -0.85 -3.89 -3.32
CA LEU A 105 -1.58 -2.71 -3.75
C LEU A 105 -2.02 -1.89 -2.53
N ASP A 106 -1.78 -0.58 -2.56
CA ASP A 106 -2.30 0.32 -1.54
C ASP A 106 -3.81 0.51 -1.68
N THR A 107 -4.50 0.63 -0.56
CA THR A 107 -5.96 0.82 -0.54
C THR A 107 -6.41 2.14 -1.16
N ASP A 108 -5.49 3.09 -1.32
CA ASP A 108 -5.71 4.39 -1.95
C ASP A 108 -5.10 4.50 -3.36
N PHE A 109 -4.71 3.37 -3.95
CA PHE A 109 -4.22 3.29 -5.32
C PHE A 109 -5.25 2.58 -6.21
N ILE A 110 -5.71 3.25 -7.26
CA ILE A 110 -6.71 2.74 -8.18
C ILE A 110 -6.08 2.45 -9.54
N CYS A 111 -6.24 1.23 -10.01
CA CYS A 111 -5.78 0.78 -11.31
C CYS A 111 -6.98 0.70 -12.28
N TRP A 112 -7.12 1.69 -13.17
CA TRP A 112 -8.29 1.86 -14.05
C TRP A 112 -8.32 0.95 -15.28
N LYS A 113 -7.21 0.30 -15.60
CA LYS A 113 -7.07 -0.55 -16.78
C LYS A 113 -6.20 -1.76 -16.47
N SER A 114 -6.28 -2.75 -17.35
CA SER A 114 -5.37 -3.89 -17.27
C SER A 114 -3.92 -3.46 -17.44
N ILE A 115 -3.08 -3.99 -16.54
CA ILE A 115 -1.61 -3.82 -16.57
C ILE A 115 -0.87 -5.11 -16.93
N SER A 116 -1.59 -6.15 -17.33
CA SER A 116 -1.00 -7.48 -17.58
C SER A 116 0.13 -7.42 -18.59
N ASN A 117 0.00 -6.59 -19.64
CA ASN A 117 1.02 -6.40 -20.65
C ASN A 117 2.26 -5.64 -20.16
N LEU A 118 2.15 -4.89 -19.06
CA LEU A 118 3.26 -4.15 -18.46
C LEU A 118 4.11 -5.03 -17.54
N LEU A 119 3.57 -6.20 -17.16
CA LEU A 119 4.18 -7.12 -16.20
C LEU A 119 4.76 -8.39 -16.86
N ASP A 120 4.85 -8.40 -18.20
CA ASP A 120 5.48 -9.49 -18.92
C ASP A 120 7.01 -9.34 -18.87
N GLY A 121 7.64 -10.26 -18.18
CA GLY A 121 9.10 -10.38 -18.12
C GLY A 121 9.81 -9.86 -16.86
N PRO A 122 9.39 -8.82 -16.13
CA PRO A 122 10.11 -8.39 -14.93
C PRO A 122 9.97 -9.39 -13.77
N ASP A 123 11.01 -9.50 -12.95
CA ASP A 123 10.98 -10.24 -11.69
C ASP A 123 10.24 -9.44 -10.60
N THR A 124 10.31 -8.10 -10.70
CA THR A 124 9.55 -7.16 -9.89
C THR A 124 9.26 -5.88 -10.68
N ALA A 125 8.13 -5.23 -10.38
CA ALA A 125 7.82 -3.92 -10.93
C ALA A 125 7.11 -3.06 -9.88
N ALA A 126 7.30 -1.74 -9.96
CA ALA A 126 6.60 -0.79 -9.11
C ALA A 126 6.11 0.40 -9.93
N ILE A 127 5.30 1.30 -9.33
CA ILE A 127 4.63 2.34 -10.11
C ILE A 127 5.63 3.29 -10.78
N HIS A 128 6.62 3.81 -10.07
CA HIS A 128 7.68 4.65 -10.61
C HIS A 128 8.93 4.65 -9.73
N ARG A 129 10.01 5.21 -10.24
CA ARG A 129 11.19 5.51 -9.42
C ARG A 129 11.03 6.88 -8.76
N GLU A 130 11.54 6.99 -7.53
CA GLU A 130 11.60 8.24 -6.77
C GLU A 130 12.98 8.88 -6.90
N ASP A 131 13.03 10.22 -6.84
CA ASP A 131 14.30 10.91 -6.70
C ASP A 131 14.86 10.74 -5.27
N ILE A 132 16.18 10.61 -5.15
CA ILE A 132 16.85 10.51 -3.86
C ILE A 132 16.84 11.90 -3.18
N THR A 133 15.72 12.23 -2.55
CA THR A 133 15.56 13.47 -1.79
C THR A 133 16.00 13.22 -0.34
N PRO A 134 17.04 13.91 0.19
CA PRO A 134 17.61 13.62 1.50
C PRO A 134 16.63 13.68 2.69
N SER A 135 15.55 14.46 2.59
CA SER A 135 14.52 14.54 3.62
C SER A 135 13.59 13.32 3.67
N ILE A 136 13.56 12.49 2.61
CA ILE A 136 12.74 11.28 2.51
C ILE A 136 13.64 10.03 2.45
N TYR A 137 14.70 10.13 1.66
CA TYR A 137 15.68 9.06 1.42
C TYR A 137 17.08 9.50 1.84
N PRO A 138 17.33 9.67 3.16
CA PRO A 138 18.62 10.15 3.66
C PRO A 138 19.73 9.13 3.40
N GLU A 139 20.95 9.54 3.66
CA GLU A 139 22.13 8.69 3.62
C GLU A 139 22.12 7.65 4.76
N GLN A 140 23.01 6.68 4.64
CA GLN A 140 23.16 5.57 5.60
C GLN A 140 23.31 6.02 7.05
N THR A 141 23.99 7.13 7.29
CA THR A 141 24.22 7.68 8.63
C THR A 141 22.95 8.02 9.41
N ALA A 142 21.82 8.22 8.72
CA ALA A 142 20.52 8.46 9.37
C ALA A 142 19.98 7.22 10.10
N PHE A 143 20.50 6.03 9.80
CA PHE A 143 20.05 4.76 10.38
C PHE A 143 20.94 4.31 11.55
N ALA A 144 21.46 5.23 12.34
CA ALA A 144 22.35 4.96 13.47
C ALA A 144 21.72 4.09 14.58
N LYS A 145 20.37 4.01 14.62
CA LYS A 145 19.62 3.14 15.56
C LYS A 145 19.37 1.73 15.03
N THR A 146 19.95 1.38 13.89
CA THR A 146 19.85 0.05 13.28
C THR A 146 21.09 -0.76 13.64
N GLU A 147 20.91 -1.81 14.44
CA GLU A 147 22.01 -2.64 14.90
C GLU A 147 22.03 -4.01 14.21
N GLY A 148 23.21 -4.43 13.73
CA GLY A 148 23.41 -5.77 13.16
C GLY A 148 22.78 -5.99 11.77
N PHE A 149 22.30 -4.93 11.12
CA PHE A 149 21.86 -4.96 9.73
C PHE A 149 22.97 -4.44 8.81
N PRO A 150 23.34 -5.15 7.73
CA PRO A 150 24.50 -4.84 6.91
C PRO A 150 24.22 -3.71 5.90
N LEU A 151 23.98 -2.49 6.37
CA LEU A 151 23.71 -1.32 5.55
C LEU A 151 24.77 -1.07 4.47
N ASP A 152 26.05 -1.28 4.78
CA ASP A 152 27.19 -1.13 3.85
C ASP A 152 27.16 -2.12 2.67
N SER A 153 26.33 -3.14 2.74
CA SER A 153 26.27 -4.16 1.70
C SER A 153 25.34 -3.80 0.54
N PHE A 154 24.71 -2.63 0.58
CA PHE A 154 23.77 -2.14 -0.42
C PHE A 154 24.32 -0.96 -1.22
N ASP A 155 23.88 -0.81 -2.46
CA ASP A 155 24.19 0.35 -3.28
C ASP A 155 23.22 1.51 -2.96
N TRP A 156 23.74 2.55 -2.33
CA TRP A 156 22.99 3.73 -1.90
C TRP A 156 22.70 4.71 -3.03
N THR A 157 23.23 4.48 -4.23
CA THR A 157 22.99 5.33 -5.42
C THR A 157 21.74 4.90 -6.18
N VAL A 158 21.21 3.72 -5.87
CA VAL A 158 19.99 3.18 -6.53
C VAL A 158 18.76 4.00 -6.13
N GLN A 159 18.00 4.46 -7.12
CA GLN A 159 16.76 5.19 -6.91
C GLN A 159 15.69 4.28 -6.27
N PRO A 160 15.00 4.75 -5.22
CA PRO A 160 13.89 4.02 -4.60
C PRO A 160 12.74 3.78 -5.58
N PHE A 161 11.90 2.80 -5.29
CA PHE A 161 10.62 2.59 -5.95
C PHE A 161 9.47 3.13 -5.10
N ASN A 162 8.49 3.77 -5.73
CA ASN A 162 7.19 3.97 -5.10
C ASN A 162 6.40 2.65 -5.16
N THR A 163 5.99 2.15 -4.01
CA THR A 163 5.39 0.83 -3.81
C THR A 163 3.88 0.85 -3.59
N ALA A 164 3.20 1.95 -3.94
CA ALA A 164 1.73 1.99 -3.91
C ALA A 164 1.09 0.89 -4.78
N LEU A 165 1.79 0.48 -5.82
CA LEU A 165 1.62 -0.77 -6.55
C LEU A 165 3.00 -1.40 -6.71
N ALA A 166 3.17 -2.64 -6.23
CA ALA A 166 4.39 -3.42 -6.43
C ALA A 166 4.08 -4.86 -6.84
N TYR A 167 4.57 -5.26 -8.00
CA TYR A 167 4.46 -6.60 -8.56
C TYR A 167 5.68 -7.44 -8.20
N PHE A 168 5.45 -8.69 -7.88
CA PHE A 168 6.47 -9.69 -7.61
C PHE A 168 6.20 -10.93 -8.46
N GLY A 169 6.90 -11.03 -9.59
CA GLY A 169 6.81 -12.16 -10.52
C GLY A 169 7.68 -13.34 -10.11
N ASN A 170 8.75 -13.08 -9.36
CA ASN A 170 9.74 -14.09 -8.93
C ASN A 170 9.66 -14.34 -7.43
N ASP A 171 9.36 -15.58 -7.04
CA ASP A 171 9.15 -15.96 -5.63
C ASP A 171 10.45 -15.92 -4.80
N GLU A 172 11.59 -16.29 -5.38
CA GLU A 172 12.89 -16.20 -4.71
C GLU A 172 13.25 -14.75 -4.39
N PHE A 173 13.06 -13.87 -5.36
CA PHE A 173 13.29 -12.43 -5.16
C PHE A 173 12.33 -11.84 -4.12
N ARG A 174 11.04 -12.16 -4.19
CA ARG A 174 10.03 -11.71 -3.22
C ARG A 174 10.43 -12.09 -1.79
N ARG A 175 10.79 -13.36 -1.56
CA ARG A 175 11.26 -13.84 -0.25
C ARG A 175 12.51 -13.10 0.20
N TYR A 176 13.51 -12.98 -0.67
CA TYR A 176 14.73 -12.27 -0.33
C TYR A 176 14.47 -10.83 0.11
N TYR A 177 13.61 -10.12 -0.62
CA TYR A 177 13.24 -8.76 -0.27
C TYR A 177 12.47 -8.69 1.07
N THR A 178 11.44 -9.51 1.24
CA THR A 178 10.62 -9.51 2.48
C THR A 178 11.46 -9.88 3.69
N ASP A 179 12.31 -10.89 3.61
CA ASP A 179 13.20 -11.31 4.70
C ASP A 179 14.18 -10.18 5.05
N THR A 180 14.72 -9.50 4.03
CA THR A 180 15.62 -8.36 4.21
C THR A 180 14.93 -7.19 4.90
N ALA A 181 13.74 -6.80 4.44
CA ALA A 181 12.97 -5.69 5.00
C ALA A 181 12.50 -5.99 6.44
N ILE A 182 11.99 -7.20 6.70
CA ILE A 182 11.59 -7.63 8.04
C ILE A 182 12.80 -7.66 8.98
N ARG A 183 13.94 -8.17 8.52
CA ARG A 183 15.19 -8.13 9.30
C ARG A 183 15.60 -6.71 9.63
N PHE A 184 15.54 -5.77 8.68
CA PHE A 184 15.85 -4.37 8.93
C PHE A 184 14.95 -3.79 10.02
N MET A 185 13.64 -4.00 9.94
CA MET A 185 12.69 -3.52 10.95
C MET A 185 13.00 -4.08 12.34
N ARG A 186 13.36 -5.35 12.45
CA ARG A 186 13.74 -5.99 13.72
C ARG A 186 15.08 -5.53 14.25
N CYS A 187 15.99 -5.14 13.38
CA CYS A 187 17.27 -4.52 13.74
C CYS A 187 17.16 -3.04 14.12
N SER A 188 15.97 -2.45 14.08
CA SER A 188 15.72 -1.03 14.34
C SER A 188 14.60 -0.83 15.38
N PRO A 189 14.65 -1.48 16.57
CA PRO A 189 13.58 -1.38 17.56
C PRO A 189 13.38 0.03 18.09
N ASP A 190 14.46 0.81 18.20
CA ASP A 190 14.49 2.16 18.74
C ASP A 190 14.37 3.25 17.67
N ALA A 191 13.92 2.89 16.46
CA ALA A 191 13.63 3.86 15.41
C ALA A 191 12.58 4.87 15.89
N ASP A 192 12.84 6.15 15.72
CA ASP A 192 11.99 7.26 16.19
C ASP A 192 11.46 8.17 15.06
N ASP A 193 11.96 7.99 13.85
CA ASP A 193 11.46 8.65 12.65
C ASP A 193 10.39 7.79 11.98
N THR A 194 9.19 8.35 11.86
CA THR A 194 8.02 7.64 11.32
C THR A 194 7.95 7.59 9.80
N LEU A 195 8.81 8.32 9.10
CA LEU A 195 8.87 8.35 7.64
C LEU A 195 10.09 7.58 7.12
N THR A 196 11.28 8.02 7.51
CA THR A 196 12.56 7.55 6.99
C THR A 196 12.74 6.04 7.10
N TYR A 197 12.49 5.47 8.28
CA TYR A 197 12.68 4.04 8.51
C TYR A 197 11.67 3.19 7.75
N MET A 198 10.39 3.63 7.69
CA MET A 198 9.38 2.88 6.95
C MET A 198 9.62 2.93 5.44
N VAL A 199 9.88 4.12 4.91
CA VAL A 199 10.14 4.32 3.49
C VAL A 199 11.42 3.59 3.05
N PHE A 200 12.45 3.53 3.91
CA PHE A 200 13.63 2.72 3.65
C PHE A 200 13.27 1.23 3.55
N ALA A 201 12.55 0.69 4.55
CA ALA A 201 12.19 -0.73 4.59
C ALA A 201 11.32 -1.15 3.39
N GLU A 202 10.39 -0.31 2.98
CA GLU A 202 9.41 -0.62 1.95
C GLU A 202 9.90 -0.25 0.55
N GLN A 203 10.39 0.96 0.36
CA GLN A 203 10.66 1.52 -0.98
C GLN A 203 12.11 1.40 -1.38
N ARG A 204 13.03 1.82 -0.52
CA ARG A 204 14.45 1.85 -0.87
C ARG A 204 15.07 0.46 -0.88
N LEU A 205 14.77 -0.38 0.12
CA LEU A 205 15.25 -1.76 0.16
C LEU A 205 14.74 -2.60 -1.02
N LEU A 206 13.54 -2.34 -1.55
CA LEU A 206 13.06 -3.05 -2.75
C LEU A 206 14.03 -2.84 -3.93
N SER A 207 14.39 -1.58 -4.20
CA SER A 207 15.32 -1.24 -5.29
C SER A 207 16.73 -1.79 -5.03
N MET A 208 17.24 -1.61 -3.81
CA MET A 208 18.57 -2.08 -3.41
C MET A 208 18.67 -3.62 -3.45
N CYS A 209 17.62 -4.32 -3.06
CA CYS A 209 17.54 -5.78 -3.16
C CYS A 209 17.50 -6.24 -4.62
N ALA A 210 16.76 -5.52 -5.48
CA ALA A 210 16.71 -5.83 -6.90
C ALA A 210 18.08 -5.68 -7.56
N GLU A 211 18.78 -4.60 -7.28
CA GLU A 211 20.15 -4.39 -7.77
C GLU A 211 21.10 -5.49 -7.27
N LYS A 212 21.10 -5.75 -5.97
CA LYS A 212 21.97 -6.75 -5.34
C LYS A 212 21.74 -8.17 -5.84
N LYS A 213 20.52 -8.50 -6.24
CA LYS A 213 20.14 -9.82 -6.78
C LYS A 213 20.15 -9.87 -8.31
N HIS A 214 20.49 -8.77 -8.98
CA HIS A 214 20.40 -8.64 -10.43
C HIS A 214 19.00 -9.02 -10.96
N ALA A 215 17.95 -8.70 -10.18
CA ALA A 215 16.58 -8.93 -10.57
C ALA A 215 16.15 -7.93 -11.65
N ARG A 216 15.36 -8.40 -12.61
CA ARG A 216 14.79 -7.53 -13.64
C ARG A 216 13.69 -6.67 -13.01
N ALA A 217 14.03 -5.44 -12.67
CA ALA A 217 13.14 -4.50 -11.98
C ALA A 217 12.65 -3.41 -12.94
N ALA A 218 11.33 -3.24 -13.07
CA ALA A 218 10.71 -2.28 -13.98
C ALA A 218 9.94 -1.19 -13.22
N ALA A 219 9.89 0.02 -13.80
CA ALA A 219 8.93 1.06 -13.44
C ALA A 219 7.78 1.06 -14.45
N LEU A 220 6.53 1.08 -13.97
CA LEU A 220 5.34 1.06 -14.85
C LEU A 220 5.03 2.43 -15.44
N SER A 221 5.52 3.49 -14.79
CA SER A 221 5.38 4.88 -15.19
C SER A 221 6.61 5.69 -14.74
N ASP A 222 6.59 6.99 -14.97
CA ASP A 222 7.53 7.95 -14.41
C ASP A 222 6.80 9.16 -13.78
N LEU A 223 7.50 9.92 -12.95
CA LEU A 223 6.93 11.09 -12.27
C LEU A 223 6.40 12.15 -13.27
N PRO A 224 7.11 12.53 -14.35
CA PRO A 224 6.59 13.45 -15.35
C PRO A 224 5.29 12.99 -15.99
N ALA A 225 5.16 11.71 -16.33
CA ALA A 225 3.94 11.16 -16.91
C ALA A 225 2.77 11.18 -15.92
N LEU A 226 3.03 10.86 -14.65
CA LEU A 226 2.01 10.88 -13.59
C LEU A 226 1.54 12.31 -13.29
N PHE A 227 2.45 13.25 -13.04
CA PHE A 227 2.10 14.65 -12.75
C PHE A 227 1.57 15.40 -13.98
N GLY A 228 2.04 15.06 -15.16
CA GLY A 228 1.53 15.62 -16.43
C GLY A 228 0.16 15.08 -16.85
N GLY A 229 -0.41 14.13 -16.12
CA GLY A 229 -1.71 13.53 -16.41
C GLY A 229 -1.70 12.50 -17.53
N ALA A 230 -0.55 12.17 -18.12
CA ALA A 230 -0.46 11.19 -19.21
C ALA A 230 -0.91 9.78 -18.78
N GLN A 231 -0.80 9.45 -17.50
CA GLN A 231 -1.20 8.17 -16.91
C GLN A 231 -2.54 8.19 -16.16
N ASN A 232 -3.27 9.32 -16.14
CA ASN A 232 -4.56 9.44 -15.43
C ASN A 232 -5.61 8.42 -15.88
N GLY A 233 -5.49 7.89 -17.11
CA GLY A 233 -6.35 6.82 -17.60
C GLY A 233 -5.94 5.42 -17.15
N TYR A 234 -4.80 5.25 -16.47
CA TYR A 234 -4.30 3.99 -15.95
C TYR A 234 -4.29 3.93 -14.43
N PHE A 235 -3.83 4.99 -13.78
CA PHE A 235 -3.56 5.01 -12.34
C PHE A 235 -4.10 6.26 -11.68
N THR A 236 -4.59 6.10 -10.47
CA THR A 236 -4.81 7.20 -9.52
C THR A 236 -4.21 6.81 -8.18
N HIS A 237 -3.31 7.64 -7.66
CA HIS A 237 -2.76 7.50 -6.32
C HIS A 237 -3.05 8.78 -5.55
N ILE A 238 -3.71 8.67 -4.40
CA ILE A 238 -4.18 9.86 -3.65
C ILE A 238 -3.02 10.52 -2.89
N TRP A 239 -2.05 9.74 -2.48
CA TRP A 239 -0.76 10.14 -1.91
C TRP A 239 -0.81 11.43 -1.05
N GLY A 240 -0.09 12.51 -1.44
CA GLY A 240 -0.06 13.77 -0.70
C GLY A 240 -1.37 14.58 -0.69
N PHE A 241 -2.36 14.16 -1.47
CA PHE A 241 -3.67 14.84 -1.53
C PHE A 241 -4.50 14.64 -0.25
N LYS A 242 -4.22 13.57 0.52
CA LYS A 242 -4.93 13.28 1.78
C LYS A 242 -4.86 14.43 2.78
N GLN A 243 -3.67 15.05 2.93
CA GLN A 243 -3.51 16.17 3.85
C GLN A 243 -4.30 17.39 3.39
N GLN A 244 -4.26 17.71 2.10
CA GLN A 244 -5.02 18.81 1.53
C GLN A 244 -6.53 18.64 1.74
N MET A 245 -7.06 17.42 1.58
CA MET A 245 -8.47 17.11 1.85
C MET A 245 -8.82 17.30 3.34
N ARG A 246 -7.96 16.85 4.26
CA ARG A 246 -8.21 17.03 5.71
C ARG A 246 -8.22 18.51 6.13
N GLU A 247 -7.49 19.36 5.44
CA GLU A 247 -7.41 20.81 5.68
C GLU A 247 -8.51 21.61 4.97
N ASN A 248 -9.17 21.02 3.97
CA ASN A 248 -10.20 21.68 3.16
C ASN A 248 -11.47 20.81 3.07
N PRO A 249 -12.52 21.13 3.87
CA PRO A 249 -13.77 20.36 3.89
C PRO A 249 -14.51 20.32 2.53
N GLU A 250 -14.46 21.39 1.74
CA GLU A 250 -15.11 21.42 0.41
C GLU A 250 -14.41 20.44 -0.55
N LEU A 251 -13.08 20.43 -0.54
CA LEU A 251 -12.28 19.53 -1.34
C LEU A 251 -12.50 18.05 -0.91
N TYR A 252 -12.61 17.83 0.39
CA TYR A 252 -12.93 16.53 0.95
C TYR A 252 -14.29 16.01 0.47
N GLU A 253 -15.31 16.85 0.59
CA GLU A 253 -16.68 16.52 0.18
C GLU A 253 -16.77 16.28 -1.33
N ASP A 254 -16.19 17.16 -2.15
CA ASP A 254 -16.13 17.00 -3.60
C ASP A 254 -15.45 15.68 -4.00
N PHE A 255 -14.33 15.36 -3.37
CA PHE A 255 -13.62 14.13 -3.64
C PHE A 255 -14.47 12.89 -3.31
N CYS A 256 -15.10 12.85 -2.12
CA CYS A 256 -15.98 11.76 -1.72
C CYS A 256 -17.17 11.61 -2.67
N ARG A 257 -17.82 12.71 -3.08
CA ARG A 257 -18.92 12.68 -4.05
C ARG A 257 -18.48 12.15 -5.42
N ARG A 258 -17.31 12.54 -5.90
CA ARG A 258 -16.75 12.00 -7.17
C ARG A 258 -16.48 10.51 -7.07
N CYS A 259 -15.94 10.02 -5.96
CA CYS A 259 -15.74 8.59 -5.73
C CYS A 259 -17.07 7.83 -5.69
N ALA A 260 -18.08 8.36 -4.96
CA ALA A 260 -19.41 7.77 -4.88
C ALA A 260 -20.10 7.72 -6.25
N ALA A 261 -20.06 8.82 -7.01
CA ALA A 261 -20.61 8.87 -8.38
C ALA A 261 -19.90 7.87 -9.31
N ARG A 262 -18.60 7.68 -9.14
CA ARG A 262 -17.84 6.69 -9.91
C ARG A 262 -18.27 5.26 -9.55
N LEU A 263 -18.44 4.95 -8.26
CA LEU A 263 -18.96 3.67 -7.79
C LEU A 263 -20.38 3.40 -8.33
N GLN A 264 -21.29 4.37 -8.26
CA GLN A 264 -22.64 4.24 -8.80
C GLN A 264 -22.65 3.95 -10.30
N LYS A 265 -21.76 4.61 -11.05
CA LYS A 265 -21.66 4.45 -12.49
C LYS A 265 -21.11 3.08 -12.90
N ASP A 266 -20.00 2.67 -12.28
CA ASP A 266 -19.21 1.53 -12.74
C ASP A 266 -19.57 0.22 -12.02
N PHE A 267 -20.14 0.32 -10.81
CA PHE A 267 -20.48 -0.80 -9.91
C PHE A 267 -21.86 -0.56 -9.24
N PRO A 268 -22.96 -0.46 -10.02
CA PRO A 268 -24.27 -0.04 -9.51
C PRO A 268 -24.82 -0.98 -8.42
N GLU A 269 -24.54 -2.28 -8.47
CA GLU A 269 -25.02 -3.22 -7.45
C GLU A 269 -24.22 -3.11 -6.14
N GLU A 270 -22.90 -3.09 -6.22
CA GLU A 270 -22.00 -2.94 -5.09
C GLU A 270 -22.18 -1.58 -4.40
N SER A 271 -22.42 -0.53 -5.20
CA SER A 271 -22.63 0.82 -4.69
C SER A 271 -23.84 0.96 -3.77
N LYS A 272 -24.88 0.13 -3.95
CA LYS A 272 -26.07 0.10 -3.07
C LYS A 272 -25.68 -0.31 -1.64
N THR A 273 -24.80 -1.31 -1.49
CA THR A 273 -24.33 -1.75 -0.19
C THR A 273 -23.45 -0.67 0.45
N ILE A 274 -22.56 -0.04 -0.33
CA ILE A 274 -21.66 1.02 0.16
C ILE A 274 -22.46 2.26 0.59
N ALA A 275 -23.49 2.63 -0.17
CA ALA A 275 -24.37 3.78 0.13
C ALA A 275 -25.19 3.61 1.43
N ASN A 276 -25.39 2.38 1.91
CA ASN A 276 -26.07 2.12 3.17
C ASN A 276 -25.18 2.32 4.41
N ILE A 277 -23.87 2.54 4.25
CA ILE A 277 -22.96 2.85 5.35
C ILE A 277 -23.22 4.29 5.78
N ALA A 278 -23.55 4.49 7.06
CA ALA A 278 -24.00 5.79 7.58
C ALA A 278 -23.05 6.94 7.26
N GLU A 279 -21.74 6.71 7.41
CA GLU A 279 -20.69 7.69 7.14
C GLU A 279 -20.48 7.98 5.66
N LEU A 280 -20.92 7.09 4.76
CA LEU A 280 -20.75 7.22 3.31
C LEU A 280 -22.04 7.70 2.61
N SER A 281 -23.21 7.41 3.18
CA SER A 281 -24.50 7.71 2.57
C SER A 281 -24.66 9.17 2.11
N PRO A 282 -24.14 10.21 2.80
CA PRO A 282 -24.28 11.61 2.35
C PRO A 282 -23.62 11.90 1.00
N PHE A 283 -22.67 11.08 0.56
CA PHE A 283 -21.94 11.28 -0.69
C PHE A 283 -22.64 10.62 -1.90
N PHE A 284 -23.64 9.77 -1.66
CA PHE A 284 -24.41 9.04 -2.69
C PHE A 284 -25.74 9.73 -3.05
N ALA A 285 -26.02 10.86 -2.40
CA ALA A 285 -27.26 11.63 -2.60
C ALA A 285 -27.23 12.50 -3.86
#